data_2ab71351b3eba07743a77858d0f4846b
#
_entry.id   2ab71351b3eba07743a77858d0f4846b
#
_cell.length_a   1.000
_cell.length_b   1.000
_cell.length_c   1.000
_cell.angle_alpha   90.00
_cell.angle_beta   90.00
_cell.angle_gamma   90.00
#
_symmetry.space_group_name_H-M   'P 1'
#
loop_
_entity.id
_entity.type
_entity.pdbx_description
1 polymer ?
#
loop_
_entity_poly.entity_id
_entity_poly.type
_entity_poly.pdbx_seq_one_letter_code
_entity_poly.pdbx_strand_id
1 'polypeptide(L)'
;MTPSGTSHGEPDGAAPGAPAPPAPAPGSHGPAGPARWTAAWELLLPAASAPARARGRALQAALREAVRTGRLAPGTRLPSSRELAVDLGVSRGLVTETYEQLTAEGYLRSDRGAGTWVGDAVRAGRPAARDLAPRPTGAGTDFLPGTPDLSLFPRAAWAATQRGVLAELPHHALGYPDPRGLPRLRTAVAELLVRRRGVVADPERVVVVSGVAQAMTLLGFALHARGMRAVGVEDPGSPEHGALYASAAVGTVPLPLDGEGLAMGPLRESGVRAVVTTPAHQFPSGIAYTARRRAELLDWARSVEGLVIEDDYDGDFRYDRAPVGALQGLDPERVAYTGSVSKSLAPGLRLGWLLVPASLAAEVVARKRTMDLGNPVVDQALLARFVERGDYDRQLRRCRRAYRERRDALVAALAEYFPGTEVSGIAAGLHVIAALPARYGPLDEFLLRATAAGVAVRPLTDYERAVRAGGVRLVLGYAHRSPARIREGVRLLAKAVRAGAAG
;
A
#
# COMPACT_ATOMS: atom_id res chain seq x y z
N MET A 1 -20.25 -26.22 56.00
CA MET A 1 -20.82 -25.30 57.02
C MET A 1 -21.28 -24.06 56.29
N THR A 2 -22.54 -24.01 55.95
CA THR A 2 -23.40 -22.81 55.77
C THR A 2 -23.85 -22.34 57.15
N PRO A 3 -24.36 -21.11 57.38
CA PRO A 3 -25.46 -20.50 56.65
C PRO A 3 -25.40 -18.94 56.51
N SER A 4 -26.15 -18.40 55.57
CA SER A 4 -27.40 -17.63 55.63
C SER A 4 -27.35 -16.18 56.12
N GLY A 5 -28.06 -15.32 55.41
CA GLY A 5 -29.08 -14.39 55.87
C GLY A 5 -29.20 -13.15 54.99
N THR A 6 -30.23 -13.07 54.18
CA THR A 6 -31.43 -12.19 54.16
C THR A 6 -31.17 -10.72 54.49
N SER A 7 -31.68 -9.70 53.77
CA SER A 7 -33.08 -9.35 53.56
C SER A 7 -33.27 -8.05 52.77
N HIS A 8 -34.29 -8.01 51.95
CA HIS A 8 -35.36 -7.04 51.69
C HIS A 8 -35.10 -5.54 51.52
N GLY A 9 -35.72 -5.02 50.47
CA GLY A 9 -36.13 -3.63 50.36
C GLY A 9 -36.58 -3.23 48.93
N GLU A 10 -37.78 -3.63 48.50
CA GLU A 10 -38.65 -2.85 47.62
C GLU A 10 -39.43 -1.83 48.48
N PRO A 11 -39.99 -0.72 47.94
CA PRO A 11 -41.06 -0.76 46.95
C PRO A 11 -41.20 0.46 45.99
N ASP A 12 -42.03 0.21 45.01
CA ASP A 12 -43.08 1.04 44.42
C ASP A 12 -42.79 2.37 43.69
N GLY A 13 -43.33 2.42 42.46
CA GLY A 13 -43.58 3.65 41.73
C GLY A 13 -44.02 3.41 40.27
N ALA A 14 -45.15 2.69 40.10
CA ALA A 14 -45.81 2.54 38.81
C ALA A 14 -46.57 3.81 38.42
N ALA A 15 -46.42 4.31 37.20
CA ALA A 15 -47.36 5.20 36.54
C ALA A 15 -47.72 4.62 35.14
N PRO A 16 -48.99 4.77 34.70
CA PRO A 16 -49.64 3.88 33.76
C PRO A 16 -49.33 4.20 32.29
N GLY A 17 -49.34 3.12 31.47
CA GLY A 17 -49.10 3.13 30.06
C GLY A 17 -50.12 3.88 29.22
N ALA A 18 -49.63 4.51 28.16
CA ALA A 18 -50.44 4.94 27.04
C ALA A 18 -50.68 3.74 26.07
N PRO A 19 -51.87 3.63 25.48
CA PRO A 19 -52.22 2.52 24.62
C PRO A 19 -51.52 2.61 23.26
N ALA A 20 -51.09 1.47 22.74
CA ALA A 20 -50.56 1.31 21.40
C ALA A 20 -51.61 1.63 20.33
N PRO A 21 -51.24 2.25 19.21
CA PRO A 21 -52.18 2.49 18.13
C PRO A 21 -52.59 1.17 17.46
N PRO A 22 -53.84 1.06 16.98
CA PRO A 22 -54.36 -0.14 16.35
C PRO A 22 -53.68 -0.44 15.03
N ALA A 23 -53.48 -1.72 14.74
CA ALA A 23 -53.00 -2.22 13.44
C ALA A 23 -53.96 -1.79 12.31
N PRO A 24 -53.45 -1.40 11.13
CA PRO A 24 -54.29 -1.06 10.00
C PRO A 24 -54.99 -2.34 9.48
N ALA A 25 -56.28 -2.22 9.26
CA ALA A 25 -57.13 -3.24 8.62
C ALA A 25 -56.67 -3.57 7.21
N PRO A 26 -56.86 -4.82 6.69
CA PRO A 26 -56.51 -5.18 5.35
C PRO A 26 -57.40 -4.42 4.34
N GLY A 27 -56.78 -3.40 3.69
CA GLY A 27 -57.46 -2.62 2.65
C GLY A 27 -57.59 -3.46 1.37
N SER A 28 -58.82 -3.54 0.90
CA SER A 28 -59.27 -4.08 -0.37
C SER A 28 -58.44 -3.56 -1.54
N HIS A 29 -57.77 -4.45 -2.25
CA HIS A 29 -57.13 -4.12 -3.52
C HIS A 29 -58.19 -3.94 -4.61
N GLY A 30 -58.56 -2.68 -4.89
CA GLY A 30 -59.27 -2.31 -6.11
C GLY A 30 -58.26 -2.33 -7.27
N PRO A 31 -58.70 -2.50 -8.53
CA PRO A 31 -57.82 -2.59 -9.67
C PRO A 31 -57.09 -1.25 -9.90
N ALA A 32 -55.78 -1.26 -9.81
CA ALA A 32 -54.93 -0.12 -10.11
C ALA A 32 -55.04 0.22 -11.61
N GLY A 33 -55.55 1.39 -11.93
CA GLY A 33 -55.75 1.88 -13.29
C GLY A 33 -54.43 2.12 -14.07
N PRO A 34 -54.52 2.31 -15.39
CA PRO A 34 -53.40 2.26 -16.34
C PRO A 34 -52.35 3.39 -16.20
N ALA A 35 -52.55 4.38 -15.35
CA ALA A 35 -51.70 5.58 -15.26
C ALA A 35 -50.37 5.41 -14.51
N ARG A 36 -50.12 4.31 -13.79
CA ARG A 36 -48.86 4.06 -13.08
C ARG A 36 -47.77 3.40 -13.93
N TRP A 37 -48.10 2.88 -15.08
CA TRP A 37 -47.20 2.10 -15.93
C TRP A 37 -46.43 2.97 -16.95
N THR A 38 -46.96 4.11 -17.38
CA THR A 38 -46.34 4.98 -18.38
C THR A 38 -44.99 5.55 -17.96
N ALA A 39 -44.81 5.95 -16.71
CA ALA A 39 -43.56 6.53 -16.23
C ALA A 39 -42.41 5.48 -16.08
N ALA A 40 -42.73 4.19 -15.89
CA ALA A 40 -41.71 3.14 -15.77
C ALA A 40 -41.12 2.73 -17.14
N TRP A 41 -41.89 2.91 -18.22
CA TRP A 41 -41.50 2.51 -19.58
C TRP A 41 -40.64 3.55 -20.31
N GLU A 42 -40.73 4.80 -19.95
CA GLU A 42 -39.83 5.84 -20.45
C GLU A 42 -38.35 5.51 -20.16
N LEU A 43 -38.12 4.72 -19.11
CA LEU A 43 -36.78 4.23 -18.74
C LEU A 43 -36.22 3.21 -19.73
N LEU A 44 -37.09 2.53 -20.50
CA LEU A 44 -36.71 1.48 -21.42
C LEU A 44 -36.65 1.98 -22.90
N LEU A 45 -37.16 3.19 -23.16
CA LEU A 45 -37.13 3.81 -24.51
C LEU A 45 -35.69 3.93 -25.08
N PRO A 46 -34.66 4.29 -24.30
CA PRO A 46 -33.29 4.29 -24.81
C PRO A 46 -32.82 2.92 -25.29
N ALA A 47 -33.31 1.84 -24.67
CA ALA A 47 -32.99 0.47 -25.10
C ALA A 47 -33.66 0.08 -26.42
N ALA A 48 -34.90 0.56 -26.67
CA ALA A 48 -35.59 0.35 -27.92
C ALA A 48 -34.90 1.06 -29.09
N SER A 49 -34.27 2.21 -28.85
CA SER A 49 -33.53 3.01 -29.84
C SER A 49 -32.15 2.46 -30.17
N ALA A 50 -31.68 1.42 -29.48
CA ALA A 50 -30.38 0.81 -29.73
C ALA A 50 -30.35 0.08 -31.09
N PRO A 51 -29.15 -0.09 -31.74
CA PRO A 51 -29.02 -0.90 -32.95
C PRO A 51 -29.58 -2.31 -32.78
N ALA A 52 -30.19 -2.88 -33.79
CA ALA A 52 -30.94 -4.15 -33.71
C ALA A 52 -30.16 -5.28 -32.99
N ARG A 53 -28.84 -5.42 -33.26
CA ARG A 53 -27.98 -6.42 -32.62
C ARG A 53 -27.67 -6.15 -31.14
N ALA A 54 -27.93 -4.94 -30.65
CA ALA A 54 -27.65 -4.51 -29.28
C ALA A 54 -28.90 -4.36 -28.41
N ARG A 55 -30.11 -4.38 -29.00
CA ARG A 55 -31.37 -4.10 -28.30
C ARG A 55 -31.63 -5.03 -27.12
N GLY A 56 -31.39 -6.34 -27.25
CA GLY A 56 -31.58 -7.30 -26.16
C GLY A 56 -30.68 -6.97 -24.95
N ARG A 57 -29.39 -6.72 -25.20
CA ARG A 57 -28.44 -6.31 -24.14
C ARG A 57 -28.81 -4.98 -23.51
N ALA A 58 -29.23 -4.01 -24.31
CA ALA A 58 -29.66 -2.70 -23.83
C ALA A 58 -30.92 -2.80 -22.95
N LEU A 59 -31.91 -3.64 -23.34
CA LEU A 59 -33.13 -3.87 -22.56
C LEU A 59 -32.82 -4.57 -21.24
N GLN A 60 -31.96 -5.61 -21.26
CA GLN A 60 -31.49 -6.28 -20.05
C GLN A 60 -30.80 -5.30 -19.10
N ALA A 61 -29.89 -4.46 -19.62
CA ALA A 61 -29.18 -3.47 -18.82
C ALA A 61 -30.12 -2.44 -18.18
N ALA A 62 -31.10 -1.94 -18.96
CA ALA A 62 -32.07 -0.97 -18.49
C ALA A 62 -32.98 -1.52 -17.38
N LEU A 63 -33.46 -2.77 -17.54
CA LEU A 63 -34.27 -3.44 -16.51
C LEU A 63 -33.44 -3.72 -15.24
N ARG A 64 -32.20 -4.22 -15.37
CA ARG A 64 -31.32 -4.41 -14.19
C ARG A 64 -31.10 -3.10 -13.44
N GLU A 65 -30.82 -2.03 -14.16
CA GLU A 65 -30.59 -0.72 -13.55
C GLU A 65 -31.86 -0.18 -12.87
N ALA A 66 -33.04 -0.36 -13.48
CA ALA A 66 -34.31 0.05 -12.89
C ALA A 66 -34.60 -0.71 -11.59
N VAL A 67 -34.30 -2.01 -11.53
CA VAL A 67 -34.44 -2.81 -10.31
C VAL A 67 -33.40 -2.43 -9.27
N ARG A 68 -32.10 -2.29 -9.64
CA ARG A 68 -31.02 -1.93 -8.72
C ARG A 68 -31.17 -0.54 -8.11
N THR A 69 -31.72 0.40 -8.85
CA THR A 69 -31.98 1.77 -8.36
C THR A 69 -33.30 1.90 -7.60
N GLY A 70 -34.06 0.81 -7.48
CA GLY A 70 -35.37 0.83 -6.79
C GLY A 70 -36.50 1.47 -7.60
N ARG A 71 -36.25 1.88 -8.85
CA ARG A 71 -37.29 2.41 -9.74
C ARG A 71 -38.34 1.35 -10.07
N LEU A 72 -37.93 0.08 -10.12
CA LEU A 72 -38.80 -1.09 -10.09
C LEU A 72 -38.60 -1.79 -8.75
N ALA A 73 -39.55 -1.62 -7.84
CA ALA A 73 -39.48 -2.20 -6.50
C ALA A 73 -39.66 -3.72 -6.53
N PRO A 74 -39.08 -4.46 -5.57
CA PRO A 74 -39.35 -5.90 -5.40
C PRO A 74 -40.86 -6.19 -5.38
N GLY A 75 -41.29 -7.28 -6.02
CA GLY A 75 -42.71 -7.64 -6.16
C GLY A 75 -43.49 -6.84 -7.22
N THR A 76 -42.88 -5.84 -7.88
CA THR A 76 -43.52 -5.13 -8.99
C THR A 76 -43.81 -6.09 -10.15
N ARG A 77 -45.06 -6.14 -10.61
CA ARG A 77 -45.46 -6.95 -11.78
C ARG A 77 -45.00 -6.24 -13.05
N LEU A 78 -44.34 -6.98 -13.94
CA LEU A 78 -43.96 -6.52 -15.26
C LEU A 78 -45.05 -6.80 -16.28
N PRO A 79 -45.14 -6.04 -17.40
CA PRO A 79 -46.03 -6.37 -18.50
C PRO A 79 -45.73 -7.74 -19.07
N SER A 80 -46.73 -8.31 -19.75
CA SER A 80 -46.43 -9.51 -20.53
C SER A 80 -45.42 -9.23 -21.64
N SER A 81 -44.72 -10.26 -22.08
CA SER A 81 -43.75 -10.10 -23.20
C SER A 81 -44.39 -9.59 -24.48
N ARG A 82 -45.68 -9.78 -24.66
CA ARG A 82 -46.45 -9.28 -25.81
C ARG A 82 -46.68 -7.79 -25.67
N GLU A 83 -47.15 -7.34 -24.51
CA GLU A 83 -47.43 -5.92 -24.23
C GLU A 83 -46.15 -5.11 -24.33
N LEU A 84 -45.11 -5.50 -23.63
CA LEU A 84 -43.82 -4.78 -23.64
C LEU A 84 -43.17 -4.74 -25.03
N ALA A 85 -43.33 -5.79 -25.84
CA ALA A 85 -42.85 -5.82 -27.22
C ALA A 85 -43.55 -4.79 -28.11
N VAL A 86 -44.87 -4.64 -27.94
CA VAL A 86 -45.67 -3.64 -28.65
C VAL A 86 -45.28 -2.24 -28.23
N ASP A 87 -45.18 -1.98 -26.91
CA ASP A 87 -44.84 -0.66 -26.36
C ASP A 87 -43.47 -0.16 -26.78
N LEU A 88 -42.50 -1.06 -26.86
CA LEU A 88 -41.12 -0.73 -27.23
C LEU A 88 -40.81 -0.90 -28.72
N GLY A 89 -41.77 -1.35 -29.55
CA GLY A 89 -41.53 -1.58 -30.97
C GLY A 89 -40.48 -2.64 -31.28
N VAL A 90 -40.36 -3.68 -30.43
CA VAL A 90 -39.38 -4.75 -30.57
C VAL A 90 -40.07 -6.12 -30.76
N SER A 91 -39.29 -7.13 -31.12
CA SER A 91 -39.89 -8.47 -31.26
C SER A 91 -40.26 -9.09 -29.90
N ARG A 92 -41.35 -9.81 -29.82
CA ARG A 92 -41.75 -10.58 -28.61
C ARG A 92 -40.67 -11.53 -28.16
N GLY A 93 -39.95 -12.20 -29.08
CA GLY A 93 -38.86 -13.11 -28.76
C GLY A 93 -37.76 -12.43 -27.98
N LEU A 94 -37.39 -11.20 -28.35
CA LEU A 94 -36.37 -10.41 -27.64
C LEU A 94 -36.78 -10.11 -26.21
N VAL A 95 -38.04 -9.76 -25.96
CA VAL A 95 -38.54 -9.53 -24.58
C VAL A 95 -38.61 -10.81 -23.78
N THR A 96 -39.06 -11.92 -24.40
CA THR A 96 -39.10 -13.21 -23.75
C THR A 96 -37.71 -13.70 -23.31
N GLU A 97 -36.75 -13.65 -24.22
CA GLU A 97 -35.34 -13.98 -23.92
C GLU A 97 -34.75 -13.06 -22.82
N THR A 98 -35.08 -11.77 -22.86
CA THR A 98 -34.68 -10.80 -21.81
C THR A 98 -35.26 -11.19 -20.45
N TYR A 99 -36.53 -11.55 -20.39
CA TYR A 99 -37.17 -11.95 -19.13
C TYR A 99 -36.64 -13.29 -18.62
N GLU A 100 -36.41 -14.24 -19.48
CA GLU A 100 -35.81 -15.53 -19.13
C GLU A 100 -34.40 -15.35 -18.56
N GLN A 101 -33.57 -14.53 -19.22
CA GLN A 101 -32.23 -14.21 -18.76
C GLN A 101 -32.25 -13.54 -17.38
N LEU A 102 -33.08 -12.51 -17.19
CA LEU A 102 -33.19 -11.81 -15.91
C LEU A 102 -33.81 -12.66 -14.80
N THR A 103 -34.65 -13.63 -15.16
CA THR A 103 -35.19 -14.62 -14.24
C THR A 103 -34.10 -15.60 -13.82
N ALA A 104 -33.28 -16.09 -14.74
CA ALA A 104 -32.13 -16.93 -14.44
C ALA A 104 -31.08 -16.20 -13.55
N GLU A 105 -30.96 -14.87 -13.72
CA GLU A 105 -30.09 -14.02 -12.88
C GLU A 105 -30.71 -13.68 -11.50
N GLY A 106 -32.01 -13.99 -11.29
CA GLY A 106 -32.72 -13.69 -10.03
C GLY A 106 -33.23 -12.26 -9.91
N TYR A 107 -33.09 -11.43 -10.94
CA TYR A 107 -33.72 -10.07 -10.96
C TYR A 107 -35.23 -10.14 -11.10
N LEU A 108 -35.72 -11.15 -11.82
CA LEU A 108 -37.14 -11.39 -12.02
C LEU A 108 -37.52 -12.78 -11.50
N ARG A 109 -38.81 -12.95 -11.23
CA ARG A 109 -39.44 -14.25 -11.02
C ARG A 109 -40.59 -14.40 -11.98
N SER A 110 -40.80 -15.58 -12.53
CA SER A 110 -41.89 -15.89 -13.46
C SER A 110 -42.64 -17.11 -12.95
N ASP A 111 -43.97 -16.97 -12.83
CA ASP A 111 -44.85 -18.11 -12.55
C ASP A 111 -45.65 -18.47 -13.78
N ARG A 112 -45.68 -19.76 -14.13
CA ARG A 112 -46.36 -20.22 -15.34
C ARG A 112 -47.83 -19.82 -15.33
N GLY A 113 -48.25 -19.04 -16.33
CA GLY A 113 -49.63 -18.55 -16.49
C GLY A 113 -49.99 -17.31 -15.63
N ALA A 114 -49.20 -16.93 -14.65
CA ALA A 114 -49.53 -15.84 -13.75
C ALA A 114 -48.82 -14.50 -14.07
N GLY A 115 -47.62 -14.54 -14.70
CA GLY A 115 -46.89 -13.34 -15.10
C GLY A 115 -45.43 -13.33 -14.70
N THR A 116 -44.81 -12.15 -14.77
CA THR A 116 -43.41 -11.90 -14.40
C THR A 116 -43.36 -10.72 -13.40
N TRP A 117 -42.56 -10.85 -12.34
CA TRP A 117 -42.40 -9.86 -11.28
C TRP A 117 -40.93 -9.59 -11.01
N VAL A 118 -40.64 -8.46 -10.41
CA VAL A 118 -39.31 -8.16 -9.82
C VAL A 118 -39.06 -9.11 -8.65
N GLY A 119 -37.92 -9.76 -8.62
CA GLY A 119 -37.54 -10.72 -7.58
C GLY A 119 -37.39 -10.06 -6.21
N ASP A 120 -37.84 -10.75 -5.15
CA ASP A 120 -37.84 -10.23 -3.76
C ASP A 120 -36.42 -10.19 -3.14
N ALA A 121 -35.45 -10.94 -3.70
CA ALA A 121 -34.08 -11.00 -3.23
C ALA A 121 -33.22 -9.78 -3.64
N VAL A 122 -33.69 -8.98 -4.56
CA VAL A 122 -32.92 -7.82 -5.04
C VAL A 122 -33.04 -6.66 -4.06
N ARG A 123 -32.00 -6.42 -3.29
CA ARG A 123 -31.91 -5.24 -2.44
C ARG A 123 -31.58 -4.02 -3.28
N ALA A 124 -32.50 -3.07 -3.38
CA ALA A 124 -32.21 -1.74 -3.92
C ALA A 124 -31.18 -1.07 -2.99
N GLY A 125 -30.00 -0.82 -3.50
CA GLY A 125 -28.94 -0.14 -2.77
C GLY A 125 -27.72 -0.01 -3.63
N ARG A 126 -27.39 1.20 -4.02
CA ARG A 126 -26.05 1.50 -4.54
C ARG A 126 -25.12 1.41 -3.33
N PRO A 127 -24.07 0.57 -3.34
CA PRO A 127 -23.04 0.69 -2.32
C PRO A 127 -22.57 2.14 -2.35
N ALA A 128 -22.68 2.85 -1.23
CA ALA A 128 -22.06 4.15 -1.12
C ALA A 128 -20.58 3.93 -1.49
N ALA A 129 -20.13 4.50 -2.61
CA ALA A 129 -18.73 4.56 -2.93
C ALA A 129 -18.11 5.27 -1.72
N ARG A 130 -17.38 4.53 -0.88
CA ARG A 130 -16.47 5.17 0.05
C ARG A 130 -15.49 5.90 -0.84
N ASP A 131 -15.60 7.22 -0.88
CA ASP A 131 -14.57 8.06 -1.43
C ASP A 131 -13.28 7.73 -0.69
N LEU A 132 -12.48 6.86 -1.30
CA LEU A 132 -11.06 6.80 -1.00
C LEU A 132 -10.56 8.17 -1.45
N ALA A 133 -10.50 9.11 -0.50
CA ALA A 133 -10.04 10.45 -0.78
C ALA A 133 -8.76 10.37 -1.60
N PRO A 134 -8.71 10.96 -2.81
CA PRO A 134 -7.48 10.97 -3.60
C PRO A 134 -6.41 11.58 -2.70
N ARG A 135 -5.24 10.95 -2.63
CA ARG A 135 -4.08 11.62 -2.05
C ARG A 135 -3.98 12.97 -2.75
N PRO A 136 -3.91 14.07 -1.99
CA PRO A 136 -3.87 15.40 -2.59
C PRO A 136 -2.66 15.47 -3.52
N THR A 137 -2.90 15.36 -4.81
CA THR A 137 -1.96 15.73 -5.87
C THR A 137 -2.01 17.25 -5.99
N GLY A 138 -1.66 17.92 -4.89
CA GLY A 138 -1.61 19.37 -4.85
C GLY A 138 -0.53 19.88 -5.82
N ALA A 139 -0.85 20.93 -6.58
CA ALA A 139 0.06 21.62 -7.49
C ALA A 139 1.24 22.32 -6.79
N GLY A 140 1.49 22.02 -5.52
CA GLY A 140 2.55 22.57 -4.69
C GLY A 140 3.90 21.83 -4.83
N THR A 141 4.90 22.38 -4.20
CA THR A 141 6.20 21.72 -4.03
C THR A 141 6.15 20.80 -2.83
N ASP A 142 6.51 19.52 -2.99
CA ASP A 142 6.63 18.60 -1.87
C ASP A 142 8.08 18.12 -1.71
N PHE A 143 8.46 17.88 -0.47
CA PHE A 143 9.72 17.26 -0.04
C PHE A 143 9.44 15.95 0.69
N LEU A 144 8.43 15.20 0.26
CA LEU A 144 8.05 13.93 0.89
C LEU A 144 9.15 12.87 0.66
N PRO A 145 9.65 12.22 1.70
CA PRO A 145 10.70 11.22 1.56
C PRO A 145 10.19 9.94 0.90
N GLY A 146 11.11 9.14 0.38
CA GLY A 146 10.82 7.82 -0.16
C GLY A 146 10.31 7.78 -1.60
N THR A 147 10.04 8.91 -2.25
CA THR A 147 9.59 8.97 -3.65
C THR A 147 10.79 9.10 -4.59
N PRO A 148 11.04 8.14 -5.51
CA PRO A 148 12.08 8.25 -6.52
C PRO A 148 11.64 9.15 -7.68
N ASP A 149 12.57 9.51 -8.56
CA ASP A 149 12.24 10.21 -9.80
C ASP A 149 11.72 9.25 -10.88
N LEU A 150 10.42 9.25 -11.09
CA LEU A 150 9.77 8.43 -12.10
C LEU A 150 10.10 8.87 -13.55
N SER A 151 10.61 10.09 -13.75
CA SER A 151 11.07 10.54 -15.07
C SER A 151 12.37 9.87 -15.50
N LEU A 152 13.15 9.35 -14.54
CA LEU A 152 14.36 8.58 -14.80
C LEU A 152 14.06 7.13 -15.22
N PHE A 153 12.81 6.66 -15.16
CA PHE A 153 12.49 5.32 -15.60
C PHE A 153 12.90 5.09 -17.06
N PRO A 154 13.67 4.05 -17.36
CA PRO A 154 14.29 3.84 -18.66
C PRO A 154 13.29 3.25 -19.69
N ARG A 155 12.24 3.99 -20.05
CA ARG A 155 11.08 3.53 -20.85
C ARG A 155 11.48 2.82 -22.14
N ALA A 156 12.42 3.39 -22.91
CA ALA A 156 12.81 2.83 -24.19
C ALA A 156 13.54 1.47 -24.03
N ALA A 157 14.50 1.39 -23.09
CA ALA A 157 15.23 0.15 -22.81
C ALA A 157 14.29 -0.91 -22.22
N TRP A 158 13.38 -0.50 -21.31
CA TRP A 158 12.40 -1.38 -20.72
C TRP A 158 11.46 -1.98 -21.77
N ALA A 159 10.87 -1.14 -22.64
CA ALA A 159 9.99 -1.59 -23.71
C ALA A 159 10.70 -2.50 -24.75
N ALA A 160 11.96 -2.19 -25.10
CA ALA A 160 12.75 -3.04 -25.98
C ALA A 160 13.02 -4.43 -25.36
N THR A 161 13.36 -4.45 -24.07
CA THR A 161 13.58 -5.71 -23.33
C THR A 161 12.29 -6.51 -23.22
N GLN A 162 11.14 -5.85 -22.98
CA GLN A 162 9.84 -6.52 -22.90
C GLN A 162 9.44 -7.19 -24.21
N ARG A 163 9.63 -6.52 -25.35
CA ARG A 163 9.38 -7.13 -26.67
C ARG A 163 10.21 -8.40 -26.87
N GLY A 164 11.49 -8.36 -26.54
CA GLY A 164 12.36 -9.52 -26.64
C GLY A 164 11.96 -10.67 -25.71
N VAL A 165 11.57 -10.34 -24.47
CA VAL A 165 11.08 -11.34 -23.51
C VAL A 165 9.83 -12.04 -24.05
N LEU A 166 8.83 -11.27 -24.50
CA LEU A 166 7.57 -11.84 -25.01
C LEU A 166 7.75 -12.68 -26.27
N ALA A 167 8.72 -12.32 -27.13
CA ALA A 167 9.02 -13.09 -28.33
C ALA A 167 9.68 -14.45 -28.03
N GLU A 168 10.42 -14.56 -26.94
CA GLU A 168 11.22 -15.74 -26.59
C GLU A 168 10.59 -16.60 -25.47
N LEU A 169 9.62 -16.04 -24.72
CA LEU A 169 9.03 -16.73 -23.58
C LEU A 169 8.17 -17.91 -24.08
N PRO A 170 8.47 -19.15 -23.68
CA PRO A 170 7.70 -20.29 -24.13
C PRO A 170 6.30 -20.29 -23.49
N HIS A 171 5.30 -20.84 -24.20
CA HIS A 171 3.90 -20.80 -23.74
C HIS A 171 3.70 -21.37 -22.34
N HIS A 172 4.40 -22.46 -21.98
CA HIS A 172 4.26 -23.08 -20.66
C HIS A 172 4.77 -22.17 -19.52
N ALA A 173 5.67 -21.21 -19.79
CA ALA A 173 6.16 -20.28 -18.79
C ALA A 173 5.10 -19.24 -18.37
N LEU A 174 3.99 -19.11 -19.13
CA LEU A 174 2.85 -18.26 -18.77
C LEU A 174 1.89 -18.95 -17.76
N GLY A 175 2.16 -20.20 -17.38
CA GLY A 175 1.44 -20.89 -16.30
C GLY A 175 1.75 -20.32 -14.91
N TYR A 176 1.16 -20.91 -13.88
CA TYR A 176 1.46 -20.56 -12.50
C TYR A 176 2.95 -20.77 -12.19
N PRO A 177 3.68 -19.76 -11.71
CA PRO A 177 5.10 -19.88 -11.44
C PRO A 177 5.38 -20.61 -10.12
N ASP A 178 6.66 -20.98 -9.92
CA ASP A 178 7.15 -21.29 -8.58
C ASP A 178 6.86 -20.09 -7.65
N PRO A 179 6.27 -20.28 -6.47
CA PRO A 179 5.99 -19.19 -5.51
C PRO A 179 7.23 -18.38 -5.13
N ARG A 180 8.42 -18.98 -5.18
CA ARG A 180 9.69 -18.26 -4.97
C ARG A 180 10.02 -17.28 -6.10
N GLY A 181 9.41 -17.43 -7.26
CA GLY A 181 9.67 -16.67 -8.46
C GLY A 181 10.49 -17.46 -9.50
N LEU A 182 10.64 -16.86 -10.69
CA LEU A 182 11.37 -17.49 -11.80
C LEU A 182 12.82 -17.79 -11.42
N PRO A 183 13.32 -19.02 -11.66
CA PRO A 183 14.71 -19.40 -11.40
C PRO A 183 15.72 -18.41 -12.00
N ARG A 184 15.49 -17.98 -13.24
CA ARG A 184 16.35 -17.01 -13.93
C ARG A 184 16.44 -15.67 -13.18
N LEU A 185 15.33 -15.15 -12.66
CA LEU A 185 15.35 -13.91 -11.87
C LEU A 185 16.03 -14.14 -10.53
N ARG A 186 15.77 -15.25 -9.85
CA ARG A 186 16.41 -15.57 -8.59
C ARG A 186 17.94 -15.64 -8.72
N THR A 187 18.44 -16.27 -9.78
CA THR A 187 19.87 -16.31 -10.10
C THR A 187 20.41 -14.92 -10.39
N ALA A 188 19.78 -14.16 -11.26
CA ALA A 188 20.23 -12.79 -11.63
C ALA A 188 20.25 -11.85 -10.40
N VAL A 189 19.28 -11.95 -9.52
CA VAL A 189 19.23 -11.19 -8.26
C VAL A 189 20.33 -11.65 -7.31
N ALA A 190 20.54 -12.95 -7.13
CA ALA A 190 21.60 -13.46 -6.27
C ALA A 190 22.97 -12.94 -6.70
N GLU A 191 23.32 -13.06 -7.99
CA GLU A 191 24.58 -12.56 -8.56
C GLU A 191 24.71 -11.03 -8.41
N LEU A 192 23.63 -10.28 -8.65
CA LEU A 192 23.60 -8.83 -8.46
C LEU A 192 23.93 -8.46 -7.02
N LEU A 193 23.30 -9.11 -6.04
CA LEU A 193 23.45 -8.82 -4.62
C LEU A 193 24.82 -9.23 -4.08
N VAL A 194 25.37 -10.37 -4.51
CA VAL A 194 26.74 -10.77 -4.18
C VAL A 194 27.72 -9.69 -4.65
N ARG A 195 27.61 -9.28 -5.90
CA ARG A 195 28.53 -8.29 -6.49
C ARG A 195 28.39 -6.89 -5.88
N ARG A 196 27.18 -6.46 -5.56
CA ARG A 196 26.93 -5.08 -5.15
C ARG A 196 26.84 -4.87 -3.65
N ARG A 197 26.35 -5.87 -2.92
CA ARG A 197 26.03 -5.76 -1.49
C ARG A 197 26.85 -6.70 -0.62
N GLY A 198 27.62 -7.61 -1.23
CA GLY A 198 28.44 -8.57 -0.50
C GLY A 198 27.61 -9.57 0.33
N VAL A 199 26.38 -9.85 -0.09
CA VAL A 199 25.54 -10.87 0.56
C VAL A 199 26.01 -12.27 0.20
N VAL A 200 25.70 -13.24 1.04
CA VAL A 200 25.81 -14.67 0.73
C VAL A 200 24.47 -15.12 0.17
N ALA A 201 24.37 -15.23 -1.15
CA ALA A 201 23.11 -15.51 -1.82
C ALA A 201 23.13 -16.85 -2.55
N ASP A 202 22.28 -17.77 -2.11
CA ASP A 202 21.88 -18.96 -2.85
C ASP A 202 20.58 -18.63 -3.59
N PRO A 203 20.49 -18.80 -4.94
CA PRO A 203 19.27 -18.59 -5.68
C PRO A 203 18.06 -19.34 -5.16
N GLU A 204 18.24 -20.50 -4.52
CA GLU A 204 17.16 -21.28 -3.92
C GLU A 204 16.58 -20.64 -2.65
N ARG A 205 17.31 -19.71 -2.06
CA ARG A 205 16.91 -18.93 -0.86
C ARG A 205 16.38 -17.54 -1.21
N VAL A 206 16.41 -17.16 -2.50
CA VAL A 206 15.81 -15.92 -2.98
C VAL A 206 14.32 -16.13 -3.22
N VAL A 207 13.50 -15.29 -2.62
CA VAL A 207 12.06 -15.24 -2.85
C VAL A 207 11.71 -13.89 -3.47
N VAL A 208 11.15 -13.92 -4.68
CA VAL A 208 10.64 -12.71 -5.36
C VAL A 208 9.35 -12.28 -4.69
N VAL A 209 9.24 -10.99 -4.39
CA VAL A 209 8.11 -10.41 -3.64
C VAL A 209 7.58 -9.14 -4.30
N SER A 210 6.34 -8.79 -3.98
CA SER A 210 5.69 -7.55 -4.43
C SER A 210 6.17 -6.32 -3.63
N GLY A 211 7.50 -6.17 -3.52
CA GLY A 211 8.18 -5.14 -2.74
C GLY A 211 8.34 -5.50 -1.26
N VAL A 212 9.08 -4.65 -0.53
CA VAL A 212 9.45 -4.88 0.88
C VAL A 212 8.23 -5.08 1.78
N ALA A 213 7.11 -4.43 1.51
CA ALA A 213 5.89 -4.61 2.32
C ALA A 213 5.44 -6.09 2.37
N GLN A 214 5.45 -6.79 1.22
CA GLN A 214 5.13 -8.21 1.20
C GLN A 214 6.20 -9.04 1.93
N ALA A 215 7.49 -8.70 1.77
CA ALA A 215 8.56 -9.37 2.49
C ALA A 215 8.37 -9.29 4.01
N MET A 216 8.09 -8.09 4.54
CA MET A 216 7.84 -7.87 5.96
C MET A 216 6.62 -8.64 6.47
N THR A 217 5.52 -8.65 5.70
CA THR A 217 4.32 -9.42 6.06
C THR A 217 4.58 -10.93 6.07
N LEU A 218 5.30 -11.46 5.07
CA LEU A 218 5.67 -12.87 5.02
C LEU A 218 6.56 -13.28 6.22
N LEU A 219 7.56 -12.43 6.54
CA LEU A 219 8.39 -12.63 7.72
C LEU A 219 7.56 -12.55 9.00
N GLY A 220 6.61 -11.62 9.10
CA GLY A 220 5.68 -11.55 10.21
C GLY A 220 4.91 -12.86 10.44
N PHE A 221 4.37 -13.46 9.38
CA PHE A 221 3.72 -14.77 9.48
C PHE A 221 4.69 -15.87 9.92
N ALA A 222 5.93 -15.89 9.41
CA ALA A 222 6.93 -16.87 9.80
C ALA A 222 7.36 -16.70 11.27
N LEU A 223 7.51 -15.47 11.75
CA LEU A 223 7.77 -15.16 13.15
C LEU A 223 6.61 -15.64 14.04
N HIS A 224 5.38 -15.32 13.64
CA HIS A 224 4.18 -15.74 14.38
C HIS A 224 4.08 -17.27 14.51
N ALA A 225 4.31 -18.01 13.44
CA ALA A 225 4.28 -19.47 13.45
C ALA A 225 5.33 -20.07 14.38
N ARG A 226 6.45 -19.38 14.58
CA ARG A 226 7.51 -19.76 15.56
C ARG A 226 7.26 -19.26 16.97
N GLY A 227 6.07 -18.77 17.27
CA GLY A 227 5.68 -18.29 18.59
C GLY A 227 6.22 -16.89 18.94
N MET A 228 6.87 -16.19 18.02
CA MET A 228 7.29 -14.79 18.22
C MET A 228 6.10 -13.86 18.05
N ARG A 229 5.73 -13.16 19.11
CA ARG A 229 4.56 -12.28 19.14
C ARG A 229 4.91 -10.80 19.02
N ALA A 230 6.19 -10.48 19.04
CA ALA A 230 6.70 -9.12 18.90
C ALA A 230 8.01 -9.09 18.11
N VAL A 231 8.22 -7.99 17.39
CA VAL A 231 9.44 -7.67 16.66
C VAL A 231 9.91 -6.27 17.07
N GLY A 232 11.22 -6.12 17.33
CA GLY A 232 11.83 -4.82 17.57
C GLY A 232 11.86 -4.00 16.28
N VAL A 233 11.60 -2.72 16.38
CA VAL A 233 11.71 -1.76 15.26
C VAL A 233 12.47 -0.54 15.71
N GLU A 234 13.26 0.05 14.82
CA GLU A 234 13.99 1.30 15.08
C GLU A 234 13.03 2.46 15.41
N ASP A 235 13.41 3.32 16.38
CA ASP A 235 12.71 4.54 16.76
C ASP A 235 13.70 5.72 16.90
N PRO A 236 13.69 6.69 15.96
CA PRO A 236 12.78 6.83 14.83
C PRO A 236 12.94 5.75 13.76
N GLY A 237 11.84 5.41 13.07
CA GLY A 237 11.83 4.37 12.06
C GLY A 237 10.63 4.45 11.12
N SER A 238 10.47 3.47 10.25
CA SER A 238 9.33 3.43 9.31
C SER A 238 8.00 3.26 10.06
N PRO A 239 7.04 4.18 9.90
CA PRO A 239 5.72 4.06 10.54
C PRO A 239 4.91 2.87 10.00
N GLU A 240 5.24 2.38 8.80
CA GLU A 240 4.51 1.31 8.12
C GLU A 240 4.76 -0.07 8.76
N HIS A 241 5.90 -0.26 9.41
CA HIS A 241 6.24 -1.56 10.03
C HIS A 241 5.18 -2.04 11.01
N GLY A 242 4.60 -1.13 11.81
CA GLY A 242 3.54 -1.47 12.76
C GLY A 242 2.35 -2.17 12.11
N ALA A 243 1.81 -1.61 11.04
CA ALA A 243 0.67 -2.16 10.32
C ALA A 243 1.01 -3.47 9.59
N LEU A 244 2.22 -3.56 8.99
CA LEU A 244 2.66 -4.75 8.26
C LEU A 244 2.77 -5.96 9.19
N TYR A 245 3.40 -5.82 10.36
CA TYR A 245 3.53 -6.91 11.32
C TYR A 245 2.22 -7.23 12.04
N ALA A 246 1.40 -6.21 12.34
CA ALA A 246 0.08 -6.41 12.94
C ALA A 246 -0.85 -7.25 12.04
N SER A 247 -0.73 -7.15 10.71
CA SER A 247 -1.47 -8.00 9.76
C SER A 247 -1.14 -9.50 9.89
N ALA A 248 0.02 -9.82 10.47
CA ALA A 248 0.45 -11.17 10.78
C ALA A 248 0.29 -11.51 12.29
N ALA A 249 -0.45 -10.72 13.05
CA ALA A 249 -0.62 -10.83 14.49
C ALA A 249 0.70 -10.79 15.28
N VAL A 250 1.65 -9.97 14.84
CA VAL A 250 2.92 -9.68 15.50
C VAL A 250 2.94 -8.20 15.91
N GLY A 251 3.14 -7.93 17.19
CA GLY A 251 3.31 -6.56 17.70
C GLY A 251 4.67 -5.98 17.36
N THR A 252 4.85 -4.67 17.54
CA THR A 252 6.14 -4.01 17.39
C THR A 252 6.58 -3.35 18.69
N VAL A 253 7.86 -3.48 19.02
CA VAL A 253 8.51 -2.85 20.17
C VAL A 253 9.46 -1.76 19.64
N PRO A 254 9.22 -0.48 19.92
CA PRO A 254 10.11 0.60 19.49
C PRO A 254 11.42 0.53 20.27
N LEU A 255 12.53 0.60 19.55
CA LEU A 255 13.86 0.53 20.11
C LEU A 255 14.67 1.78 19.72
N PRO A 256 15.22 2.51 20.69
CA PRO A 256 15.92 3.75 20.42
C PRO A 256 17.23 3.55 19.66
N LEU A 257 17.66 4.61 18.97
CA LEU A 257 18.94 4.71 18.30
C LEU A 257 19.91 5.52 19.15
N ASP A 258 21.20 5.24 18.95
CA ASP A 258 22.31 6.12 19.37
C ASP A 258 23.18 6.51 18.16
N GLY A 259 24.32 7.13 18.38
CA GLY A 259 25.21 7.58 17.29
C GLY A 259 25.82 6.45 16.44
N GLU A 260 25.70 5.18 16.83
CA GLU A 260 26.24 4.03 16.13
C GLU A 260 25.19 3.14 15.47
N GLY A 261 23.89 3.39 15.72
CA GLY A 261 22.75 2.62 15.23
C GLY A 261 21.77 2.23 16.32
N LEU A 262 21.17 1.06 16.23
CA LEU A 262 20.24 0.56 17.24
C LEU A 262 20.90 0.37 18.59
N ALA A 263 20.33 0.93 19.65
CA ALA A 263 20.89 0.83 21.00
C ALA A 263 20.77 -0.59 21.57
N MET A 264 21.90 -1.20 21.92
CA MET A 264 21.96 -2.62 22.31
C MET A 264 21.42 -2.92 23.70
N GLY A 265 21.48 -1.96 24.65
CA GLY A 265 20.90 -2.11 25.99
C GLY A 265 19.38 -2.35 25.91
N PRO A 266 18.62 -1.38 25.39
CA PRO A 266 17.18 -1.52 25.19
C PRO A 266 16.78 -2.75 24.37
N LEU A 267 17.56 -3.13 23.35
CA LEU A 267 17.30 -4.34 22.58
C LEU A 267 17.38 -5.60 23.47
N ARG A 268 18.40 -5.73 24.30
CA ARG A 268 18.56 -6.91 25.21
C ARG A 268 17.46 -6.95 26.27
N GLU A 269 17.04 -5.80 26.78
CA GLU A 269 16.00 -5.67 27.80
C GLU A 269 14.60 -5.89 27.26
N SER A 270 14.39 -5.69 25.97
CA SER A 270 13.07 -5.78 25.33
C SER A 270 12.46 -7.17 25.30
N GLY A 271 13.26 -8.22 25.43
CA GLY A 271 12.84 -9.60 25.32
C GLY A 271 12.42 -10.06 23.93
N VAL A 272 12.53 -9.20 22.90
CA VAL A 272 12.24 -9.61 21.52
C VAL A 272 13.32 -10.56 21.00
N ARG A 273 12.95 -11.44 20.07
CA ARG A 273 13.87 -12.35 19.39
C ARG A 273 14.01 -12.06 17.90
N ALA A 274 13.34 -11.03 17.41
CA ALA A 274 13.49 -10.54 16.04
C ALA A 274 13.53 -9.02 16.04
N VAL A 275 14.31 -8.42 15.12
CA VAL A 275 14.44 -6.98 15.00
C VAL A 275 14.55 -6.57 13.52
N VAL A 276 13.87 -5.49 13.15
CA VAL A 276 13.98 -4.87 11.82
C VAL A 276 14.94 -3.70 11.91
N THR A 277 15.90 -3.66 11.00
CA THR A 277 16.93 -2.62 10.96
C THR A 277 17.25 -2.19 9.54
N THR A 278 17.75 -0.97 9.40
CA THR A 278 18.21 -0.37 8.14
C THR A 278 19.69 0.01 8.25
N PRO A 279 20.61 -0.96 8.42
CA PRO A 279 21.96 -0.71 8.94
C PRO A 279 22.92 -0.06 7.95
N ALA A 280 22.63 -0.10 6.65
CA ALA A 280 23.43 0.58 5.62
C ALA A 280 23.18 2.10 5.60
N HIS A 281 21.94 2.49 5.86
CA HIS A 281 21.47 3.87 5.92
C HIS A 281 20.14 3.90 6.69
N GLN A 282 20.23 4.14 7.99
CA GLN A 282 19.07 4.10 8.89
C GLN A 282 17.99 5.10 8.47
N PHE A 283 16.77 4.61 8.34
CA PHE A 283 15.63 5.45 8.01
C PHE A 283 14.89 5.92 9.29
N PRO A 284 14.70 7.24 9.50
CA PRO A 284 15.08 8.34 8.61
C PRO A 284 16.39 9.04 9.00
N SER A 285 17.11 8.62 10.07
CA SER A 285 18.23 9.38 10.64
C SER A 285 19.45 9.49 9.72
N GLY A 286 19.60 8.57 8.77
CA GLY A 286 20.77 8.50 7.89
C GLY A 286 22.02 7.92 8.56
N ILE A 287 21.93 7.41 9.77
CA ILE A 287 23.04 6.77 10.48
C ILE A 287 23.42 5.46 9.76
N ALA A 288 24.68 5.30 9.40
CA ALA A 288 25.21 4.01 8.99
C ALA A 288 25.73 3.28 10.23
N TYR A 289 25.27 2.04 10.46
CA TYR A 289 25.72 1.26 11.62
C TYR A 289 27.22 1.03 11.57
N THR A 290 27.89 1.29 12.71
CA THR A 290 29.33 1.06 12.85
C THR A 290 29.64 -0.44 12.77
N ALA A 291 30.88 -0.78 12.42
CA ALA A 291 31.32 -2.18 12.40
C ALA A 291 31.12 -2.85 13.78
N ARG A 292 31.35 -2.11 14.88
CA ARG A 292 31.11 -2.57 16.25
C ARG A 292 29.62 -2.90 16.47
N ARG A 293 28.72 -1.96 16.13
CA ARG A 293 27.28 -2.16 16.29
C ARG A 293 26.75 -3.34 15.47
N ARG A 294 27.25 -3.52 14.24
CA ARG A 294 26.91 -4.66 13.39
C ARG A 294 27.32 -5.98 14.02
N ALA A 295 28.53 -6.06 14.60
CA ALA A 295 28.99 -7.23 15.33
C ALA A 295 28.13 -7.51 16.58
N GLU A 296 27.92 -6.50 17.43
CA GLU A 296 27.07 -6.60 18.64
C GLU A 296 25.64 -7.09 18.33
N LEU A 297 25.07 -6.64 17.22
CA LEU A 297 23.72 -7.02 16.78
C LEU A 297 23.68 -8.51 16.34
N LEU A 298 24.71 -8.98 15.63
CA LEU A 298 24.81 -10.39 15.26
C LEU A 298 25.07 -11.30 16.46
N ASP A 299 25.91 -10.86 17.40
CA ASP A 299 26.17 -11.60 18.65
C ASP A 299 24.87 -11.69 19.49
N TRP A 300 24.10 -10.61 19.56
CA TRP A 300 22.77 -10.67 20.18
C TRP A 300 21.87 -11.69 19.47
N ALA A 301 21.78 -11.64 18.15
CA ALA A 301 20.92 -12.56 17.39
C ALA A 301 21.30 -14.02 17.62
N ARG A 302 22.60 -14.32 17.73
CA ARG A 302 23.10 -15.66 18.06
C ARG A 302 22.72 -16.06 19.48
N SER A 303 22.90 -15.15 20.46
CA SER A 303 22.67 -15.43 21.89
C SER A 303 21.20 -15.72 22.23
N VAL A 304 20.25 -15.14 21.50
CA VAL A 304 18.80 -15.34 21.70
C VAL A 304 18.18 -16.28 20.66
N GLU A 305 18.99 -16.91 19.81
CA GLU A 305 18.53 -17.66 18.63
C GLU A 305 17.54 -16.86 17.78
N GLY A 306 17.79 -15.55 17.69
CA GLY A 306 16.92 -14.57 17.09
C GLY A 306 17.16 -14.35 15.59
N LEU A 307 16.46 -13.38 15.04
CA LEU A 307 16.51 -12.98 13.64
C LEU A 307 16.72 -11.47 13.51
N VAL A 308 17.66 -11.06 12.68
CA VAL A 308 17.76 -9.68 12.18
C VAL A 308 17.10 -9.61 10.80
N ILE A 309 16.24 -8.63 10.60
CA ILE A 309 15.62 -8.35 9.31
C ILE A 309 16.25 -7.07 8.80
N GLU A 310 17.10 -7.19 7.78
CA GLU A 310 17.78 -6.09 7.13
C GLU A 310 16.93 -5.56 5.98
N ASP A 311 16.40 -4.34 6.13
CA ASP A 311 15.73 -3.61 5.05
C ASP A 311 16.72 -2.70 4.34
N ASP A 312 17.14 -3.12 3.15
CA ASP A 312 18.09 -2.40 2.31
C ASP A 312 17.34 -1.61 1.22
N TYR A 313 16.59 -0.59 1.65
CA TYR A 313 15.69 0.17 0.79
C TYR A 313 16.42 1.12 -0.17
N ASP A 314 17.64 1.59 0.16
CA ASP A 314 18.38 2.60 -0.61
C ASP A 314 19.92 2.42 -0.59
N GLY A 315 20.42 1.28 -0.13
CA GLY A 315 21.85 1.03 0.02
C GLY A 315 22.68 1.12 -1.27
N ASP A 316 22.05 1.08 -2.44
CA ASP A 316 22.67 1.37 -3.73
C ASP A 316 22.99 2.86 -3.93
N PHE A 317 22.38 3.78 -3.15
CA PHE A 317 22.49 5.23 -3.32
C PHE A 317 23.43 5.87 -2.28
N ARG A 318 24.66 5.41 -2.22
CA ARG A 318 25.73 6.06 -1.47
C ARG A 318 26.57 6.92 -2.41
N TYR A 319 26.87 8.17 -1.99
CA TYR A 319 27.43 9.18 -2.87
C TYR A 319 28.93 9.43 -2.64
N ASP A 320 29.36 9.40 -1.40
CA ASP A 320 30.70 9.91 -1.01
C ASP A 320 31.72 8.78 -0.81
N ARG A 321 31.27 7.55 -0.68
CA ARG A 321 32.12 6.34 -0.49
C ARG A 321 31.52 5.14 -1.23
N ALA A 322 32.27 4.04 -1.25
CA ALA A 322 31.72 2.76 -1.68
C ALA A 322 30.52 2.35 -0.78
N PRO A 323 29.51 1.65 -1.34
CA PRO A 323 28.41 1.11 -0.54
C PRO A 323 28.93 0.26 0.64
N VAL A 324 28.30 0.40 1.79
CA VAL A 324 28.54 -0.50 2.92
C VAL A 324 27.92 -1.85 2.57
N GLY A 325 28.65 -2.93 2.73
CA GLY A 325 28.14 -4.28 2.52
C GLY A 325 26.94 -4.60 3.41
N ALA A 326 26.08 -5.49 2.96
CA ALA A 326 24.94 -5.94 3.76
C ALA A 326 25.37 -6.64 5.04
N LEU A 327 24.56 -6.54 6.07
CA LEU A 327 24.76 -7.28 7.32
C LEU A 327 24.60 -8.78 7.10
N GLN A 328 23.71 -9.18 6.20
CA GLN A 328 23.43 -10.55 5.81
C GLN A 328 24.69 -11.33 5.37
N GLY A 329 25.62 -10.67 4.70
CA GLY A 329 26.88 -11.29 4.29
C GLY A 329 27.77 -11.75 5.46
N LEU A 330 27.55 -11.21 6.67
CA LEU A 330 28.30 -11.59 7.87
C LEU A 330 27.66 -12.78 8.61
N ASP A 331 26.35 -12.97 8.50
CA ASP A 331 25.64 -14.10 9.12
C ASP A 331 24.33 -14.42 8.36
N PRO A 332 24.40 -15.20 7.26
CA PRO A 332 23.26 -15.51 6.41
C PRO A 332 22.21 -16.40 7.08
N GLU A 333 22.54 -17.03 8.22
CA GLU A 333 21.60 -17.87 8.96
C GLU A 333 20.82 -17.09 10.03
N ARG A 334 21.27 -15.89 10.38
CA ARG A 334 20.62 -15.02 11.36
C ARG A 334 20.07 -13.73 10.76
N VAL A 335 20.35 -13.45 9.47
CA VAL A 335 19.87 -12.23 8.82
C VAL A 335 19.01 -12.56 7.61
N ALA A 336 17.74 -12.14 7.65
CA ALA A 336 16.88 -12.06 6.48
C ALA A 336 17.11 -10.69 5.81
N TYR A 337 17.41 -10.69 4.51
CA TYR A 337 17.70 -9.46 3.77
C TYR A 337 16.58 -9.14 2.78
N THR A 338 16.13 -7.89 2.75
CA THR A 338 15.12 -7.41 1.81
C THR A 338 15.64 -6.28 0.95
N GLY A 339 15.17 -6.25 -0.30
CA GLY A 339 15.45 -5.16 -1.22
C GLY A 339 14.41 -5.08 -2.34
N SER A 340 14.41 -4.00 -3.10
CA SER A 340 13.48 -3.83 -4.20
C SER A 340 13.99 -2.89 -5.29
N VAL A 341 13.38 -2.95 -6.47
CA VAL A 341 13.62 -1.99 -7.55
C VAL A 341 12.85 -0.67 -7.36
N SER A 342 12.15 -0.49 -6.27
CA SER A 342 11.25 0.65 -6.05
C SER A 342 11.93 2.01 -6.10
N LYS A 343 13.19 2.10 -5.66
CA LYS A 343 13.95 3.36 -5.62
C LYS A 343 14.87 3.56 -6.84
N SER A 344 15.18 2.47 -7.54
CA SER A 344 16.07 2.46 -8.71
C SER A 344 15.34 2.50 -10.05
N LEU A 345 14.16 1.90 -10.11
CA LEU A 345 13.29 1.89 -11.29
C LEU A 345 11.97 2.62 -11.00
N ALA A 346 11.01 1.92 -10.42
CA ALA A 346 9.73 2.53 -10.05
C ALA A 346 9.00 1.67 -9.00
N PRO A 347 8.35 2.29 -7.99
CA PRO A 347 7.58 1.56 -6.99
C PRO A 347 6.36 0.85 -7.60
N GLY A 348 5.82 1.34 -8.73
CA GLY A 348 4.69 0.74 -9.43
C GLY A 348 4.98 -0.63 -10.08
N LEU A 349 6.25 -1.01 -10.25
CA LEU A 349 6.61 -2.33 -10.77
C LEU A 349 6.31 -3.46 -9.78
N ARG A 350 6.22 -3.14 -8.51
CA ARG A 350 5.95 -4.13 -7.43
C ARG A 350 6.88 -5.34 -7.49
N LEU A 351 8.18 -5.11 -7.71
CA LEU A 351 9.21 -6.14 -7.71
C LEU A 351 10.25 -5.87 -6.61
N GLY A 352 10.51 -6.90 -5.83
CA GLY A 352 11.51 -6.94 -4.78
C GLY A 352 11.95 -8.38 -4.52
N TRP A 353 12.81 -8.54 -3.56
CA TRP A 353 13.35 -9.84 -3.17
C TRP A 353 13.53 -9.92 -1.67
N LEU A 354 13.46 -11.14 -1.18
CA LEU A 354 13.74 -11.53 0.19
C LEU A 354 14.74 -12.69 0.15
N LEU A 355 15.91 -12.50 0.75
CA LEU A 355 16.84 -13.60 1.05
C LEU A 355 16.51 -14.12 2.43
N VAL A 356 16.18 -15.40 2.50
CA VAL A 356 15.65 -16.01 3.73
C VAL A 356 16.71 -16.94 4.33
N PRO A 357 16.96 -16.91 5.66
CA PRO A 357 17.69 -17.96 6.33
C PRO A 357 17.11 -19.34 6.02
N ALA A 358 17.97 -20.35 5.85
CA ALA A 358 17.54 -21.72 5.49
C ALA A 358 16.42 -22.23 6.41
N SER A 359 16.51 -21.90 7.69
CA SER A 359 15.54 -22.29 8.70
C SER A 359 14.13 -21.73 8.50
N LEU A 360 13.96 -20.61 7.76
CA LEU A 360 12.66 -19.94 7.50
C LEU A 360 12.13 -20.20 6.09
N ALA A 361 12.96 -20.71 5.17
CA ALA A 361 12.66 -20.73 3.74
C ALA A 361 11.37 -21.50 3.42
N ALA A 362 11.20 -22.70 3.95
CA ALA A 362 10.03 -23.53 3.67
C ALA A 362 8.72 -22.85 4.10
N GLU A 363 8.72 -22.21 5.27
CA GLU A 363 7.54 -21.55 5.81
C GLU A 363 7.17 -20.28 5.01
N VAL A 364 8.17 -19.45 4.71
CA VAL A 364 7.97 -18.25 3.89
C VAL A 364 7.41 -18.61 2.51
N VAL A 365 7.95 -19.65 1.86
CA VAL A 365 7.48 -20.13 0.55
C VAL A 365 6.06 -20.68 0.62
N ALA A 366 5.75 -21.50 1.64
CA ALA A 366 4.40 -22.04 1.84
C ALA A 366 3.38 -20.91 2.04
N ARG A 367 3.74 -19.91 2.85
CA ARG A 367 2.88 -18.75 3.11
C ARG A 367 2.69 -17.88 1.86
N LYS A 368 3.76 -17.64 1.10
CA LYS A 368 3.68 -16.92 -0.17
C LYS A 368 2.79 -17.64 -1.17
N ARG A 369 2.89 -18.96 -1.28
CA ARG A 369 2.03 -19.77 -2.14
C ARG A 369 0.54 -19.56 -1.85
N THR A 370 0.17 -19.53 -0.56
CA THR A 370 -1.24 -19.30 -0.17
C THR A 370 -1.68 -17.84 -0.31
N MET A 371 -0.73 -16.89 -0.32
CA MET A 371 -1.03 -15.46 -0.41
C MET A 371 -1.29 -15.00 -1.84
N ASP A 372 -0.45 -15.41 -2.82
CA ASP A 372 -0.49 -14.84 -4.17
C ASP A 372 -0.14 -15.82 -5.30
N LEU A 373 0.17 -17.08 -5.01
CA LEU A 373 0.62 -18.10 -5.97
C LEU A 373 1.90 -17.71 -6.75
N GLY A 374 2.55 -16.60 -6.42
CA GLY A 374 3.74 -16.07 -7.07
C GLY A 374 3.52 -14.76 -7.82
N ASN A 375 4.60 -14.07 -8.15
CA ASN A 375 4.58 -12.79 -8.86
C ASN A 375 4.37 -12.97 -10.37
N PRO A 376 3.90 -11.92 -11.10
CA PRO A 376 3.73 -11.96 -12.56
C PRO A 376 5.00 -12.41 -13.30
N VAL A 377 4.85 -13.39 -14.17
CA VAL A 377 5.98 -14.07 -14.86
C VAL A 377 6.70 -13.11 -15.82
N VAL A 378 5.95 -12.34 -16.61
CA VAL A 378 6.51 -11.45 -17.64
C VAL A 378 7.42 -10.39 -17.01
N ASP A 379 6.99 -9.77 -15.92
CA ASP A 379 7.76 -8.75 -15.23
C ASP A 379 9.03 -9.32 -14.59
N GLN A 380 8.95 -10.55 -14.08
CA GLN A 380 10.12 -11.25 -13.56
C GLN A 380 11.14 -11.56 -14.66
N ALA A 381 10.70 -12.12 -15.79
CA ALA A 381 11.55 -12.44 -16.92
C ALA A 381 12.20 -11.17 -17.51
N LEU A 382 11.45 -10.07 -17.52
CA LEU A 382 11.94 -8.79 -17.99
C LEU A 382 13.02 -8.23 -17.06
N LEU A 383 12.77 -8.23 -15.74
CA LEU A 383 13.77 -7.76 -14.76
C LEU A 383 15.04 -8.62 -14.81
N ALA A 384 14.91 -9.96 -14.92
CA ALA A 384 16.06 -10.85 -15.05
C ALA A 384 16.94 -10.45 -16.24
N ARG A 385 16.34 -10.31 -17.41
CA ARG A 385 17.06 -9.87 -18.62
C ARG A 385 17.67 -8.48 -18.49
N PHE A 386 16.95 -7.56 -17.85
CA PHE A 386 17.43 -6.19 -17.62
C PHE A 386 18.66 -6.16 -16.71
N VAL A 387 18.72 -7.03 -15.70
CA VAL A 387 19.90 -7.21 -14.84
C VAL A 387 21.05 -7.87 -15.61
N GLU A 388 20.82 -8.99 -16.29
CA GLU A 388 21.82 -9.76 -17.03
C GLU A 388 22.51 -8.93 -18.11
N ARG A 389 21.78 -8.04 -18.78
CA ARG A 389 22.33 -7.14 -19.82
C ARG A 389 23.09 -5.94 -19.25
N GLY A 390 23.11 -5.77 -17.92
CA GLY A 390 23.73 -4.64 -17.25
C GLY A 390 22.94 -3.33 -17.42
N ASP A 391 21.70 -3.38 -17.92
CA ASP A 391 20.80 -2.22 -18.03
C ASP A 391 20.44 -1.68 -16.64
N TYR A 392 20.28 -2.58 -15.66
CA TYR A 392 20.03 -2.20 -14.27
C TYR A 392 21.21 -1.43 -13.67
N ASP A 393 22.44 -1.87 -13.88
CA ASP A 393 23.63 -1.16 -13.40
C ASP A 393 23.80 0.22 -14.08
N ARG A 394 23.43 0.34 -15.37
CA ARG A 394 23.39 1.64 -16.06
C ARG A 394 22.36 2.58 -15.45
N GLN A 395 21.19 2.06 -15.15
CA GLN A 395 20.12 2.82 -14.50
C GLN A 395 20.53 3.28 -13.10
N LEU A 396 21.11 2.42 -12.29
CA LEU A 396 21.61 2.80 -10.96
C LEU A 396 22.64 3.93 -11.02
N ARG A 397 23.61 3.87 -11.97
CA ARG A 397 24.60 4.95 -12.15
C ARG A 397 23.91 6.27 -12.52
N ARG A 398 22.88 6.23 -13.40
CA ARG A 398 22.10 7.41 -13.79
C ARG A 398 21.35 8.00 -12.59
N CYS A 399 20.66 7.17 -11.82
CA CYS A 399 19.95 7.62 -10.62
C CYS A 399 20.90 8.21 -9.57
N ARG A 400 22.04 7.55 -9.29
CA ARG A 400 23.04 8.05 -8.32
C ARG A 400 23.54 9.43 -8.68
N ARG A 401 23.85 9.70 -9.96
CA ARG A 401 24.29 11.02 -10.41
C ARG A 401 23.19 12.06 -10.20
N ALA A 402 21.98 11.79 -10.67
CA ALA A 402 20.85 12.71 -10.52
C ALA A 402 20.50 13.00 -9.06
N TYR A 403 20.49 11.99 -8.20
CA TYR A 403 20.15 12.15 -6.79
C TYR A 403 21.26 12.89 -6.02
N ARG A 404 22.53 12.68 -6.36
CA ARG A 404 23.63 13.49 -5.81
C ARG A 404 23.46 14.97 -6.14
N GLU A 405 23.22 15.32 -7.41
CA GLU A 405 23.00 16.71 -7.85
C GLU A 405 21.84 17.37 -7.08
N ARG A 406 20.77 16.62 -6.83
CA ARG A 406 19.61 17.10 -6.09
C ARG A 406 19.86 17.26 -4.60
N ARG A 407 20.57 16.31 -3.99
CA ARG A 407 21.03 16.44 -2.60
C ARG A 407 21.84 17.73 -2.42
N ASP A 408 22.82 17.95 -3.30
CA ASP A 408 23.70 19.09 -3.23
C ASP A 408 22.90 20.40 -3.39
N ALA A 409 21.92 20.43 -4.30
CA ALA A 409 21.02 21.56 -4.45
C ALA A 409 20.16 21.83 -3.21
N LEU A 410 19.67 20.77 -2.54
CA LEU A 410 18.90 20.92 -1.30
C LEU A 410 19.77 21.44 -0.16
N VAL A 411 20.95 20.88 0.04
CA VAL A 411 21.89 21.31 1.09
C VAL A 411 22.30 22.78 0.89
N ALA A 412 22.63 23.15 -0.36
CA ALA A 412 22.99 24.55 -0.69
C ALA A 412 21.80 25.50 -0.46
N ALA A 413 20.60 25.12 -0.86
CA ALA A 413 19.41 25.94 -0.63
C ALA A 413 19.08 26.10 0.87
N LEU A 414 19.21 25.01 1.66
CA LEU A 414 19.03 25.10 3.12
C LEU A 414 20.06 26.04 3.74
N ALA A 415 21.34 25.98 3.36
CA ALA A 415 22.38 26.89 3.85
C ALA A 415 22.10 28.36 3.50
N GLU A 416 21.58 28.62 2.29
CA GLU A 416 21.25 29.98 1.82
C GLU A 416 20.00 30.55 2.50
N TYR A 417 18.90 29.77 2.54
CA TYR A 417 17.61 30.30 2.97
C TYR A 417 17.29 30.06 4.45
N PHE A 418 17.94 29.07 5.09
CA PHE A 418 17.81 28.72 6.50
C PHE A 418 19.18 28.61 7.17
N PRO A 419 19.95 29.72 7.25
CA PRO A 419 21.30 29.71 7.81
C PRO A 419 21.31 29.17 9.25
N GLY A 420 22.31 28.35 9.56
CA GLY A 420 22.44 27.64 10.82
C GLY A 420 21.67 26.32 10.92
N THR A 421 21.05 25.85 9.83
CA THR A 421 20.43 24.52 9.78
C THR A 421 21.50 23.42 9.81
N GLU A 422 21.35 22.48 10.72
CA GLU A 422 22.16 21.27 10.74
C GLU A 422 21.52 20.23 9.82
N VAL A 423 22.30 19.71 8.85
CA VAL A 423 21.81 18.70 7.89
C VAL A 423 22.55 17.40 8.12
N SER A 424 21.80 16.33 8.39
CA SER A 424 22.32 14.97 8.55
C SER A 424 21.76 14.01 7.48
N GLY A 425 22.36 12.81 7.34
CA GLY A 425 21.94 11.82 6.34
C GLY A 425 22.42 12.12 4.91
N ILE A 426 23.38 13.04 4.72
CA ILE A 426 23.82 13.48 3.39
C ILE A 426 24.67 12.46 2.62
N ALA A 427 25.21 11.47 3.29
CA ALA A 427 26.14 10.50 2.68
C ALA A 427 25.46 9.51 1.73
N ALA A 428 24.17 9.28 1.89
CA ALA A 428 23.43 8.28 1.15
C ALA A 428 21.93 8.63 1.03
N GLY A 429 21.19 7.82 0.31
CA GLY A 429 19.74 7.80 0.33
C GLY A 429 19.04 8.79 -0.59
N LEU A 430 17.77 9.06 -0.29
CA LEU A 430 16.88 9.91 -1.08
C LEU A 430 16.29 11.07 -0.26
N HIS A 431 16.73 11.25 0.98
CA HIS A 431 16.27 12.27 1.91
C HIS A 431 17.41 12.71 2.82
N VAL A 432 17.20 13.82 3.51
CA VAL A 432 18.06 14.30 4.60
C VAL A 432 17.20 14.71 5.80
N ILE A 433 17.78 14.77 6.98
CA ILE A 433 17.17 15.45 8.11
C ILE A 433 17.75 16.86 8.18
N ALA A 434 16.86 17.86 8.25
CA ALA A 434 17.20 19.25 8.50
C ALA A 434 16.71 19.65 9.89
N ALA A 435 17.63 19.96 10.80
CA ALA A 435 17.34 20.52 12.12
C ALA A 435 17.51 22.03 12.06
N LEU A 436 16.42 22.77 12.14
CA LEU A 436 16.41 24.21 12.02
C LEU A 436 16.63 24.85 13.38
N PRO A 437 17.36 25.98 13.44
CA PRO A 437 17.51 26.79 14.67
C PRO A 437 16.17 27.21 15.27
N ALA A 438 16.11 27.37 16.60
CA ALA A 438 14.89 27.72 17.34
C ALA A 438 14.20 29.02 16.87
N ARG A 439 14.94 29.94 16.25
CA ARG A 439 14.40 31.20 15.69
C ARG A 439 13.38 31.00 14.57
N TYR A 440 13.28 29.79 14.01
CA TYR A 440 12.27 29.48 12.99
C TYR A 440 10.92 29.02 13.58
N GLY A 441 10.76 29.12 14.90
CA GLY A 441 9.53 28.95 15.63
C GLY A 441 9.25 27.51 16.06
N PRO A 442 8.12 27.33 16.75
CA PRO A 442 7.65 26.00 17.10
C PRO A 442 7.22 25.22 15.86
N LEU A 443 7.28 23.88 15.95
CA LEU A 443 7.03 22.97 14.84
C LEU A 443 5.64 23.16 14.23
N ASP A 444 4.61 23.26 15.06
CA ASP A 444 3.21 23.32 14.58
C ASP A 444 2.96 24.59 13.73
N GLU A 445 3.46 25.74 14.19
CA GLU A 445 3.37 26.97 13.40
C GLU A 445 4.17 26.88 12.10
N PHE A 446 5.35 26.28 12.14
CA PHE A 446 6.16 26.05 10.94
C PHE A 446 5.38 25.22 9.91
N LEU A 447 4.76 24.12 10.32
CA LEU A 447 3.99 23.24 9.44
C LEU A 447 2.75 23.93 8.86
N LEU A 448 2.04 24.74 9.66
CA LEU A 448 0.91 25.54 9.19
C LEU A 448 1.34 26.52 8.09
N ARG A 449 2.46 27.23 8.30
CA ARG A 449 3.00 28.19 7.32
C ARG A 449 3.50 27.50 6.06
N ALA A 450 4.15 26.33 6.19
CA ALA A 450 4.58 25.52 5.07
C ALA A 450 3.38 25.09 4.21
N THR A 451 2.33 24.61 4.85
CA THR A 451 1.08 24.17 4.18
C THR A 451 0.40 25.34 3.48
N ALA A 452 0.30 26.52 4.13
CA ALA A 452 -0.27 27.73 3.53
C ALA A 452 0.52 28.22 2.30
N ALA A 453 1.83 27.97 2.26
CA ALA A 453 2.68 28.26 1.11
C ALA A 453 2.64 27.19 0.01
N GLY A 454 1.85 26.14 0.17
CA GLY A 454 1.78 25.01 -0.77
C GLY A 454 3.03 24.14 -0.78
N VAL A 455 3.80 24.12 0.33
CA VAL A 455 5.01 23.30 0.49
C VAL A 455 4.73 22.17 1.47
N ALA A 456 4.74 20.94 0.99
CA ALA A 456 4.56 19.77 1.83
C ALA A 456 5.90 19.24 2.36
N VAL A 457 6.03 19.19 3.68
CA VAL A 457 7.18 18.65 4.41
C VAL A 457 6.72 17.63 5.44
N ARG A 458 7.63 16.78 5.92
CA ARG A 458 7.35 15.83 7.01
C ARG A 458 8.23 16.15 8.21
N PRO A 459 7.66 16.36 9.40
CA PRO A 459 8.46 16.47 10.61
C PRO A 459 9.05 15.11 11.00
N LEU A 460 10.17 15.12 11.70
CA LEU A 460 10.80 13.89 12.21
C LEU A 460 9.88 13.15 13.20
N THR A 461 9.02 13.90 13.90
CA THR A 461 8.02 13.33 14.84
C THR A 461 7.03 12.37 14.20
N ASP A 462 6.79 12.43 12.88
CA ASP A 462 5.97 11.44 12.16
C ASP A 462 6.63 10.05 12.15
N TYR A 463 7.91 9.96 12.48
CA TYR A 463 8.73 8.73 12.48
C TYR A 463 9.16 8.32 13.89
N GLU A 464 8.88 9.13 14.89
CA GLU A 464 9.14 8.88 16.31
C GLU A 464 7.88 8.35 16.98
N ARG A 465 7.98 7.31 17.76
CA ARG A 465 6.88 6.80 18.59
C ARG A 465 6.88 7.44 19.97
N ALA A 466 8.06 7.77 20.48
CA ALA A 466 8.20 8.55 21.70
C ALA A 466 8.21 10.04 21.34
N VAL A 467 7.25 10.80 21.87
CA VAL A 467 7.21 12.25 21.68
C VAL A 467 8.45 12.86 22.35
N ARG A 468 9.35 13.41 21.54
CA ARG A 468 10.53 14.15 22.03
C ARG A 468 10.29 15.64 21.85
N ALA A 469 10.37 16.40 22.92
CA ALA A 469 10.39 17.87 22.83
C ALA A 469 11.62 18.30 22.00
N GLY A 470 11.43 19.13 20.99
CA GLY A 470 12.53 19.61 20.14
C GLY A 470 12.09 20.69 19.19
N GLY A 471 13.07 21.39 18.60
CA GLY A 471 12.84 22.38 17.56
C GLY A 471 12.36 21.75 16.25
N VAL A 472 12.28 22.54 15.19
CA VAL A 472 11.84 22.09 13.86
C VAL A 472 12.87 21.13 13.27
N ARG A 473 12.53 19.83 13.22
CA ARG A 473 13.32 18.80 12.57
C ARG A 473 12.49 18.18 11.45
N LEU A 474 12.97 18.27 10.21
CA LEU A 474 12.25 17.86 9.02
C LEU A 474 12.97 16.72 8.30
N VAL A 475 12.22 15.75 7.79
CA VAL A 475 12.70 14.72 6.87
C VAL A 475 12.37 15.16 5.46
N LEU A 476 13.38 15.61 4.71
CA LEU A 476 13.22 16.22 3.40
C LEU A 476 13.68 15.29 2.28
N GLY A 477 12.73 14.77 1.49
CA GLY A 477 12.99 13.99 0.28
C GLY A 477 13.37 14.91 -0.88
N TYR A 478 14.39 14.51 -1.65
CA TYR A 478 14.90 15.32 -2.77
C TYR A 478 14.90 14.57 -4.11
N ALA A 479 14.70 13.27 -4.08
CA ALA A 479 14.98 12.44 -5.25
C ALA A 479 14.06 12.69 -6.47
N HIS A 480 12.85 13.19 -6.27
CA HIS A 480 11.81 13.32 -7.32
C HIS A 480 11.69 14.74 -7.91
N ARG A 481 12.47 15.71 -7.43
CA ARG A 481 12.41 17.11 -7.89
C ARG A 481 13.71 17.54 -8.58
N SER A 482 13.60 18.39 -9.60
CA SER A 482 14.81 18.98 -10.23
C SER A 482 15.51 19.95 -9.27
N PRO A 483 16.84 20.19 -9.44
CA PRO A 483 17.58 21.15 -8.60
C PRO A 483 16.93 22.53 -8.54
N ALA A 484 16.40 23.04 -9.66
CA ALA A 484 15.71 24.34 -9.70
C ALA A 484 14.42 24.33 -8.87
N ARG A 485 13.62 23.26 -8.92
CA ARG A 485 12.40 23.11 -8.12
C ARG A 485 12.70 22.94 -6.62
N ILE A 486 13.78 22.26 -6.29
CA ILE A 486 14.25 22.14 -4.91
C ILE A 486 14.58 23.52 -4.34
N ARG A 487 15.41 24.30 -5.04
CA ARG A 487 15.78 25.65 -4.62
C ARG A 487 14.56 26.56 -4.46
N GLU A 488 13.65 26.54 -5.42
CA GLU A 488 12.41 27.31 -5.37
C GLU A 488 11.53 26.91 -4.18
N GLY A 489 11.34 25.62 -3.94
CA GLY A 489 10.56 25.12 -2.81
C GLY A 489 11.13 25.56 -1.46
N VAL A 490 12.45 25.46 -1.27
CA VAL A 490 13.12 25.92 -0.04
C VAL A 490 12.98 27.45 0.11
N ARG A 491 13.11 28.22 -0.99
CA ARG A 491 12.91 29.68 -0.99
C ARG A 491 11.48 30.05 -0.59
N LEU A 492 10.46 29.38 -1.14
CA LEU A 492 9.04 29.59 -0.78
C LEU A 492 8.79 29.28 0.69
N LEU A 493 9.32 28.17 1.19
CA LEU A 493 9.22 27.79 2.59
C LEU A 493 9.83 28.87 3.51
N ALA A 494 11.03 29.35 3.18
CA ALA A 494 11.71 30.40 3.96
C ALA A 494 10.94 31.72 3.97
N LYS A 495 10.34 32.09 2.81
CA LYS A 495 9.50 33.30 2.74
C LYS A 495 8.27 33.17 3.65
N ALA A 496 7.60 32.06 3.63
CA ALA A 496 6.40 31.80 4.44
C ALA A 496 6.70 31.85 5.94
N VAL A 497 7.81 31.24 6.36
CA VAL A 497 8.21 31.19 7.76
C VAL A 497 8.64 32.56 8.28
N ARG A 498 9.37 33.38 7.48
CA ARG A 498 9.82 34.72 7.87
C ARG A 498 8.68 35.73 7.94
N ALA A 499 7.70 35.66 7.05
CA ALA A 499 6.55 36.57 7.04
C ALA A 499 5.73 36.53 8.34
N GLY A 500 5.71 35.43 9.05
CA GLY A 500 5.01 35.30 10.32
C GLY A 500 5.85 35.63 11.56
N ALA A 501 7.15 35.89 11.42
CA ALA A 501 8.00 36.32 12.53
C ALA A 501 8.06 37.86 12.67
N ALA A 502 7.49 38.60 11.70
CA ALA A 502 7.45 40.05 11.67
C ALA A 502 6.07 40.66 12.03
N GLY A 503 5.09 39.85 12.37
CA GLY A 503 3.78 40.20 12.90
C GLY A 503 3.62 39.66 14.31
#